data_89608aa64248b61744f0dfd6e4e0b93a
#
_entry.id   89608aa64248b61744f0dfd6e4e0b93a
#
_cell.length_a   1.000
_cell.length_b   1.000
_cell.length_c   1.000
_cell.angle_alpha   90.00
_cell.angle_beta   90.00
_cell.angle_gamma   90.00
#
_symmetry.space_group_name_H-M   'P 1'
#
loop_
_entity.id
_entity.type
_entity.pdbx_description
1 polymer ?
#
loop_
_entity_poly.entity_id
_entity_poly.type
_entity_poly.pdbx_seq_one_letter_code
_entity_poly.pdbx_strand_id
1 'polypeptide(L)'
;SMNGQLAFAQCDEYINVRSEASADSEVVGKVYNNGSVTILGAIDGWYKVQSGNATGYVNAEYFATGAQAEAIAEEVGYNVATVYSDALTVRSQPSEDSEAIGTVYSSDQLEVVAYEGDWMKVALGNDVYGYVNAYYVGYDTYYATAETLDEEQARLDQQWTDYLAQQKAEEDRQNQQWQEYLDTQAAQESASAASYEDQSYEAPQTEAVSYDSGSDAQA
;
A
#
# COMPACT_ATOMS: atom_id res chain seq x y z
N SER A 1 18.88 -21.47 31.08
CA SER A 1 17.70 -21.98 30.36
C SER A 1 17.37 -21.03 29.21
N MET A 2 17.23 -21.53 28.00
CA MET A 2 16.88 -20.74 26.83
C MET A 2 15.36 -20.45 26.71
N ASN A 3 14.57 -21.01 27.62
CA ASN A 3 13.12 -20.85 27.61
C ASN A 3 12.71 -19.39 27.83
N GLY A 4 11.85 -18.88 26.98
CA GLY A 4 11.39 -17.50 26.97
C GLY A 4 12.32 -16.51 26.24
N GLN A 5 13.45 -16.97 25.70
CA GLN A 5 14.37 -16.11 24.94
C GLN A 5 13.90 -15.96 23.50
N LEU A 6 14.15 -14.78 22.93
CA LEU A 6 14.00 -14.53 21.51
C LEU A 6 15.17 -15.13 20.73
N ALA A 7 14.86 -15.67 19.58
CA ALA A 7 15.82 -16.05 18.55
C ALA A 7 15.33 -15.56 17.18
N PHE A 8 16.27 -15.35 16.27
CA PHE A 8 15.95 -14.81 14.94
C PHE A 8 16.45 -15.75 13.86
N ALA A 9 15.60 -16.04 12.88
CA ALA A 9 15.95 -16.87 11.74
C ALA A 9 17.06 -16.23 10.90
N GLN A 10 18.06 -17.04 10.52
CA GLN A 10 19.18 -16.65 9.67
C GLN A 10 19.23 -17.60 8.48
N CYS A 11 18.66 -17.18 7.36
CA CYS A 11 18.50 -17.99 6.17
C CYS A 11 18.30 -17.08 4.94
N ASP A 12 18.32 -17.66 3.74
CA ASP A 12 18.12 -16.91 2.50
C ASP A 12 16.66 -16.45 2.33
N GLU A 13 15.68 -17.31 2.63
CA GLU A 13 14.28 -17.00 2.49
C GLU A 13 13.50 -17.28 3.78
N TYR A 14 13.28 -18.55 4.12
CA TYR A 14 12.53 -18.96 5.30
C TYR A 14 12.99 -20.30 5.87
N ILE A 15 12.63 -20.55 7.11
CA ILE A 15 12.76 -21.81 7.83
C ILE A 15 11.37 -22.38 8.08
N ASN A 16 11.17 -23.66 7.82
CA ASN A 16 9.93 -24.36 8.13
C ASN A 16 9.75 -24.52 9.65
N VAL A 17 8.57 -24.17 10.14
CA VAL A 17 8.08 -24.57 11.45
C VAL A 17 7.37 -25.91 11.28
N ARG A 18 7.76 -26.90 12.06
CA ARG A 18 7.29 -28.29 11.92
C ARG A 18 6.48 -28.75 13.12
N SER A 19 5.61 -29.70 12.91
CA SER A 19 4.76 -30.28 13.98
C SER A 19 5.56 -31.03 15.04
N GLU A 20 6.70 -31.61 14.69
CA GLU A 20 7.60 -32.36 15.56
C GLU A 20 9.07 -32.01 15.30
N ALA A 21 9.97 -32.38 16.22
CA ALA A 21 11.42 -32.18 16.12
C ALA A 21 12.05 -33.13 15.07
N SER A 22 11.60 -33.05 13.84
CA SER A 22 12.01 -33.91 12.73
C SER A 22 11.84 -33.22 11.38
N ALA A 23 12.81 -33.40 10.48
CA ALA A 23 12.75 -32.89 9.11
C ALA A 23 11.66 -33.55 8.26
N ASP A 24 11.21 -34.73 8.65
CA ASP A 24 10.16 -35.49 7.94
C ASP A 24 8.75 -35.20 8.47
N SER A 25 8.62 -34.41 9.56
CA SER A 25 7.32 -34.05 10.09
C SER A 25 6.61 -32.98 9.28
N GLU A 26 5.32 -32.83 9.50
CA GLU A 26 4.47 -31.86 8.79
C GLU A 26 4.95 -30.42 9.00
N VAL A 27 4.92 -29.62 7.94
CA VAL A 27 5.15 -28.17 8.03
C VAL A 27 3.86 -27.50 8.45
N VAL A 28 3.93 -26.69 9.52
CA VAL A 28 2.78 -25.95 10.07
C VAL A 28 2.91 -24.44 9.88
N GLY A 29 4.07 -23.94 9.46
CA GLY A 29 4.31 -22.54 9.21
C GLY A 29 5.71 -22.27 8.69
N LYS A 30 6.02 -20.98 8.47
CA LYS A 30 7.31 -20.50 7.98
C LYS A 30 7.77 -19.29 8.78
N VAL A 31 9.04 -19.27 9.16
CA VAL A 31 9.73 -18.09 9.70
C VAL A 31 10.64 -17.55 8.61
N TYR A 32 10.40 -16.35 8.16
CA TYR A 32 11.24 -15.70 7.14
C TYR A 32 12.54 -15.17 7.76
N ASN A 33 13.51 -14.86 6.91
CA ASN A 33 14.79 -14.33 7.38
C ASN A 33 14.59 -13.14 8.31
N ASN A 34 15.34 -13.08 9.41
CA ASN A 34 15.20 -12.11 10.50
C ASN A 34 13.85 -12.14 11.24
N GLY A 35 12.99 -13.10 10.98
CA GLY A 35 11.80 -13.34 11.77
C GLY A 35 12.13 -13.87 13.15
N SER A 36 11.36 -13.45 14.15
CA SER A 36 11.57 -13.80 15.56
C SER A 36 10.76 -15.03 15.97
N VAL A 37 11.33 -15.81 16.87
CA VAL A 37 10.65 -16.88 17.59
C VAL A 37 10.94 -16.75 19.08
N THR A 38 9.98 -17.14 19.91
CA THR A 38 10.21 -17.35 21.34
C THR A 38 10.54 -18.82 21.58
N ILE A 39 11.69 -19.13 22.13
CA ILE A 39 12.09 -20.50 22.45
C ILE A 39 11.32 -20.98 23.67
N LEU A 40 10.59 -22.09 23.53
CA LEU A 40 9.86 -22.77 24.62
C LEU A 40 10.62 -23.97 25.16
N GLY A 41 11.63 -24.47 24.44
CA GLY A 41 12.46 -25.59 24.82
C GLY A 41 13.40 -26.00 23.70
N ALA A 42 14.32 -26.90 24.02
CA ALA A 42 15.28 -27.45 23.05
C ALA A 42 15.33 -28.98 23.18
N ILE A 43 15.40 -29.68 22.07
CA ILE A 43 15.50 -31.13 21.99
C ILE A 43 16.25 -31.54 20.70
N ASP A 44 17.34 -32.28 20.86
CA ASP A 44 18.07 -32.96 19.75
C ASP A 44 18.37 -32.06 18.52
N GLY A 45 18.83 -30.82 18.78
CA GLY A 45 19.14 -29.85 17.70
C GLY A 45 17.93 -29.06 17.17
N TRP A 46 16.77 -29.19 17.81
CA TRP A 46 15.56 -28.46 17.49
C TRP A 46 15.17 -27.53 18.64
N TYR A 47 14.60 -26.38 18.30
CA TYR A 47 13.88 -25.53 19.25
C TYR A 47 12.38 -25.75 19.11
N LYS A 48 11.70 -26.01 20.22
CA LYS A 48 10.25 -25.81 20.31
C LYS A 48 10.00 -24.31 20.43
N VAL A 49 9.14 -23.75 19.58
CA VAL A 49 8.97 -22.30 19.47
C VAL A 49 7.50 -21.90 19.37
N GLN A 50 7.26 -20.65 19.80
CA GLN A 50 6.06 -19.87 19.49
C GLN A 50 6.50 -18.66 18.69
N SER A 51 5.79 -18.38 17.56
CA SER A 51 6.02 -17.20 16.75
C SER A 51 4.74 -16.80 16.05
N GLY A 52 4.18 -15.62 16.36
CA GLY A 52 2.85 -15.24 15.91
C GLY A 52 1.82 -16.30 16.31
N ASN A 53 1.04 -16.77 15.36
CA ASN A 53 0.05 -17.84 15.55
C ASN A 53 0.64 -19.25 15.35
N ALA A 54 1.91 -19.37 14.97
CA ALA A 54 2.56 -20.66 14.76
C ALA A 54 3.20 -21.18 16.03
N THR A 55 2.97 -22.45 16.35
CA THR A 55 3.68 -23.21 17.41
C THR A 55 4.19 -24.50 16.80
N GLY A 56 5.47 -24.81 17.04
CA GLY A 56 6.06 -26.02 16.50
C GLY A 56 7.55 -26.10 16.78
N TYR A 57 8.28 -26.75 15.89
CA TYR A 57 9.70 -27.01 16.00
C TYR A 57 10.45 -26.43 14.80
N VAL A 58 11.60 -25.82 15.09
CA VAL A 58 12.52 -25.29 14.08
C VAL A 58 13.91 -25.87 14.31
N ASN A 59 14.67 -26.07 13.22
CA ASN A 59 16.06 -26.51 13.35
C ASN A 59 16.90 -25.38 13.97
N ALA A 60 17.50 -25.66 15.14
CA ALA A 60 18.24 -24.69 15.94
C ALA A 60 19.45 -24.10 15.21
N GLU A 61 20.04 -24.81 14.25
CA GLU A 61 21.22 -24.38 13.51
C GLU A 61 21.00 -23.05 12.74
N TYR A 62 19.76 -22.78 12.34
CA TYR A 62 19.42 -21.59 11.56
C TYR A 62 18.94 -20.41 12.41
N PHE A 63 19.17 -20.43 13.72
CA PHE A 63 18.68 -19.39 14.62
C PHE A 63 19.80 -18.73 15.40
N ALA A 64 19.89 -17.42 15.29
CA ALA A 64 20.73 -16.59 16.16
C ALA A 64 20.08 -16.47 17.55
N THR A 65 20.90 -16.63 18.60
CA THR A 65 20.52 -16.53 20.01
C THR A 65 21.50 -15.66 20.78
N GLY A 66 21.17 -15.28 22.01
CA GLY A 66 22.04 -14.49 22.88
C GLY A 66 22.44 -13.16 22.26
N ALA A 67 23.71 -12.78 22.36
CA ALA A 67 24.21 -11.48 21.87
C ALA A 67 23.98 -11.25 20.36
N GLN A 68 23.97 -12.30 19.54
CA GLN A 68 23.64 -12.18 18.13
C GLN A 68 22.15 -11.83 17.94
N ALA A 69 21.27 -12.47 18.70
CA ALA A 69 19.85 -12.15 18.66
C ALA A 69 19.56 -10.71 19.12
N GLU A 70 20.28 -10.25 20.17
CA GLU A 70 20.17 -8.86 20.66
C GLU A 70 20.55 -7.84 19.56
N ALA A 71 21.66 -8.08 18.86
CA ALA A 71 22.10 -7.21 17.76
C ALA A 71 21.09 -7.19 16.61
N ILE A 72 20.51 -8.33 16.24
CA ILE A 72 19.47 -8.40 15.20
C ILE A 72 18.20 -7.69 15.68
N ALA A 73 17.80 -7.88 16.94
CA ALA A 73 16.63 -7.23 17.52
C ALA A 73 16.72 -5.69 17.44
N GLU A 74 17.89 -5.10 17.67
CA GLU A 74 18.11 -3.67 17.53
C GLU A 74 17.98 -3.18 16.09
N GLU A 75 18.36 -4.02 15.12
CA GLU A 75 18.33 -3.67 13.71
C GLU A 75 16.93 -3.82 13.10
N VAL A 76 16.21 -4.90 13.43
CA VAL A 76 14.97 -5.28 12.74
C VAL A 76 13.70 -4.98 13.53
N GLY A 77 13.83 -4.56 14.79
CA GLY A 77 12.69 -4.18 15.61
C GLY A 77 11.99 -2.93 15.10
N TYR A 78 10.67 -2.92 15.13
CA TYR A 78 9.87 -1.75 14.86
C TYR A 78 8.99 -1.40 16.06
N ASN A 79 8.76 -0.11 16.23
CA ASN A 79 8.10 0.40 17.43
C ASN A 79 6.64 0.72 17.11
N VAL A 80 5.76 0.30 18.01
CA VAL A 80 4.30 0.47 17.86
C VAL A 80 3.75 1.20 19.07
N ALA A 81 2.99 2.27 18.81
CA ALA A 81 2.16 2.93 19.80
C ALA A 81 0.74 2.36 19.75
N THR A 82 0.21 1.94 20.88
CA THR A 82 -1.18 1.51 21.03
C THR A 82 -1.97 2.61 21.72
N VAL A 83 -3.07 3.05 21.12
CA VAL A 83 -3.90 4.13 21.63
C VAL A 83 -4.75 3.64 22.80
N TYR A 84 -4.73 4.35 23.93
CA TYR A 84 -5.51 4.04 25.14
C TYR A 84 -6.73 4.94 25.34
N SER A 85 -6.72 6.13 24.76
CA SER A 85 -7.87 7.04 24.83
C SER A 85 -8.97 6.62 23.84
N ASP A 86 -10.21 6.96 24.14
CA ASP A 86 -11.35 6.69 23.24
C ASP A 86 -11.16 7.31 21.85
N ALA A 87 -10.60 8.52 21.82
CA ALA A 87 -10.21 9.22 20.60
C ALA A 87 -8.95 10.06 20.86
N LEU A 88 -8.02 10.05 19.92
CA LEU A 88 -6.77 10.80 19.97
C LEU A 88 -6.58 11.55 18.67
N THR A 89 -6.37 12.85 18.75
CA THR A 89 -6.12 13.70 17.57
C THR A 89 -4.72 13.44 17.02
N VAL A 90 -4.63 13.20 15.72
CA VAL A 90 -3.37 13.19 14.97
C VAL A 90 -3.14 14.60 14.41
N ARG A 91 -1.94 15.13 14.63
CA ARG A 91 -1.58 16.52 14.29
C ARG A 91 -0.48 16.59 13.25
N SER A 92 -0.41 17.70 12.53
CA SER A 92 0.59 17.93 11.48
C SER A 92 1.99 18.25 12.04
N GLN A 93 2.07 18.72 13.30
CA GLN A 93 3.31 19.08 14.00
C GLN A 93 3.24 18.59 15.45
N PRO A 94 4.37 18.45 16.17
CA PRO A 94 4.41 18.04 17.57
C PRO A 94 3.95 19.16 18.52
N SER A 95 2.73 19.62 18.37
CA SER A 95 2.12 20.71 19.15
C SER A 95 0.61 20.63 19.17
N GLU A 96 -0.01 20.95 20.31
CA GLU A 96 -1.47 20.99 20.46
C GLU A 96 -2.13 22.11 19.63
N ASP A 97 -1.37 23.15 19.30
CA ASP A 97 -1.85 24.27 18.49
C ASP A 97 -1.75 24.00 16.97
N SER A 98 -1.14 22.89 16.58
CA SER A 98 -1.01 22.54 15.18
C SER A 98 -2.29 21.97 14.59
N GLU A 99 -2.35 21.95 13.25
CA GLU A 99 -3.51 21.44 12.52
C GLU A 99 -3.81 19.97 12.86
N ALA A 100 -5.07 19.66 13.13
CA ALA A 100 -5.56 18.31 13.26
C ALA A 100 -5.75 17.70 11.88
N ILE A 101 -5.00 16.64 11.58
CA ILE A 101 -5.02 15.94 10.28
C ILE A 101 -5.76 14.61 10.31
N GLY A 102 -6.16 14.13 11.49
CA GLY A 102 -6.91 12.89 11.65
C GLY A 102 -7.26 12.61 13.11
N THR A 103 -7.94 11.48 13.30
CA THR A 103 -8.28 10.94 14.62
C THR A 103 -8.02 9.43 14.60
N VAL A 104 -7.43 8.93 15.67
CA VAL A 104 -7.26 7.50 15.95
C VAL A 104 -8.00 7.15 17.23
N TYR A 105 -8.33 5.88 17.39
CA TYR A 105 -9.24 5.40 18.43
C TYR A 105 -8.59 4.37 19.34
N SER A 106 -9.25 4.07 20.44
CA SER A 106 -8.79 3.06 21.41
C SER A 106 -8.47 1.73 20.72
N SER A 107 -7.31 1.17 21.07
CA SER A 107 -6.72 -0.05 20.50
C SER A 107 -6.13 0.07 19.10
N ASP A 108 -6.19 1.25 18.44
CA ASP A 108 -5.45 1.46 17.21
C ASP A 108 -3.95 1.33 17.46
N GLN A 109 -3.25 0.71 16.53
CA GLN A 109 -1.80 0.52 16.56
C GLN A 109 -1.15 1.36 15.46
N LEU A 110 -0.16 2.16 15.83
CA LEU A 110 0.52 3.11 14.96
C LEU A 110 2.02 2.81 14.98
N GLU A 111 2.62 2.65 13.81
CA GLU A 111 4.07 2.54 13.71
C GLU A 111 4.73 3.87 14.10
N VAL A 112 5.65 3.83 15.06
CA VAL A 112 6.37 4.99 15.56
C VAL A 112 7.69 5.12 14.80
N VAL A 113 7.88 6.24 14.13
CA VAL A 113 9.10 6.51 13.33
C VAL A 113 10.07 7.46 14.03
N ALA A 114 9.59 8.27 14.97
CA ALA A 114 10.44 9.18 15.77
C ALA A 114 9.75 9.64 17.06
N TYR A 115 10.56 10.17 17.99
CA TYR A 115 10.13 10.89 19.19
C TYR A 115 10.53 12.34 19.11
N GLU A 116 9.61 13.25 19.47
CA GLU A 116 9.87 14.69 19.52
C GLU A 116 9.26 15.27 20.81
N GLY A 117 10.02 15.24 21.90
CA GLY A 117 9.54 15.63 23.23
C GLY A 117 8.44 14.70 23.72
N ASP A 118 7.27 15.27 24.03
CA ASP A 118 6.08 14.54 24.47
C ASP A 118 5.23 14.00 23.30
N TRP A 119 5.75 14.03 22.08
CA TRP A 119 5.05 13.62 20.88
C TRP A 119 5.75 12.44 20.21
N MET A 120 4.94 11.57 19.63
CA MET A 120 5.40 10.49 18.75
C MET A 120 5.02 10.83 17.31
N LYS A 121 6.01 10.80 16.40
CA LYS A 121 5.78 10.81 14.97
C LYS A 121 5.38 9.42 14.54
N VAL A 122 4.23 9.28 13.91
CA VAL A 122 3.64 8.00 13.51
C VAL A 122 3.37 7.96 12.02
N ALA A 123 3.51 6.77 11.44
CA ALA A 123 3.16 6.52 10.05
C ALA A 123 1.64 6.28 9.92
N LEU A 124 1.02 6.94 8.94
CA LEU A 124 -0.41 6.85 8.62
C LEU A 124 -0.68 6.08 7.32
N GLY A 125 0.39 5.53 6.72
CA GLY A 125 0.34 4.88 5.40
C GLY A 125 0.61 5.84 4.24
N ASN A 126 0.97 5.30 3.07
CA ASN A 126 1.23 6.06 1.84
C ASN A 126 2.23 7.24 2.02
N ASP A 127 3.30 7.03 2.80
CA ASP A 127 4.29 8.04 3.14
C ASP A 127 3.74 9.30 3.85
N VAL A 128 2.54 9.19 4.43
CA VAL A 128 1.94 10.23 5.27
C VAL A 128 2.29 9.98 6.72
N TYR A 129 2.70 11.04 7.41
CA TYR A 129 3.06 11.02 8.82
C TYR A 129 2.26 12.05 9.60
N GLY A 130 2.08 11.77 10.89
CA GLY A 130 1.46 12.69 11.82
C GLY A 130 2.07 12.57 13.21
N TYR A 131 1.58 13.36 14.14
CA TYR A 131 2.05 13.38 15.52
C TYR A 131 0.91 13.09 16.48
N VAL A 132 1.15 12.20 17.43
CA VAL A 132 0.25 11.91 18.55
C VAL A 132 0.94 12.23 19.87
N ASN A 133 0.17 12.70 20.86
CA ASN A 133 0.71 12.95 22.18
C ASN A 133 1.01 11.62 22.88
N ALA A 134 2.25 11.42 23.30
CA ALA A 134 2.78 10.17 23.87
C ALA A 134 2.09 9.79 25.19
N TYR A 135 1.47 10.74 25.90
CA TYR A 135 0.76 10.47 27.16
C TYR A 135 -0.45 9.53 26.98
N TYR A 136 -1.06 9.51 25.79
CA TYR A 136 -2.27 8.75 25.51
C TYR A 136 -2.05 7.43 24.81
N VAL A 137 -0.82 6.99 24.66
CA VAL A 137 -0.45 5.76 23.96
C VAL A 137 0.50 4.89 24.81
N GLY A 138 0.40 3.56 24.65
CA GLY A 138 1.42 2.63 25.07
C GLY A 138 2.44 2.45 23.97
N TYR A 139 3.65 1.99 24.34
CA TYR A 139 4.75 1.81 23.42
C TYR A 139 5.39 0.45 23.61
N ASP A 140 5.62 -0.26 22.52
CA ASP A 140 6.31 -1.56 22.55
C ASP A 140 7.10 -1.78 21.25
N THR A 141 8.10 -2.65 21.32
CA THR A 141 8.89 -3.06 20.17
C THR A 141 8.41 -4.43 19.69
N TYR A 142 8.13 -4.51 18.40
CA TYR A 142 7.67 -5.70 17.72
C TYR A 142 8.68 -6.19 16.71
N TYR A 143 8.56 -7.45 16.35
CA TYR A 143 9.39 -8.13 15.36
C TYR A 143 8.49 -8.90 14.40
N ALA A 144 8.96 -9.12 13.17
CA ALA A 144 8.29 -10.03 12.27
C ALA A 144 8.20 -11.42 12.88
N THR A 145 7.07 -12.08 12.74
CA THR A 145 6.81 -13.42 13.29
C THR A 145 6.63 -14.45 12.18
N ALA A 146 6.58 -15.72 12.57
CA ALA A 146 6.21 -16.79 11.66
C ALA A 146 4.80 -16.58 11.09
N GLU A 147 4.59 -17.09 9.91
CA GLU A 147 3.33 -17.18 9.21
C GLU A 147 2.87 -18.65 9.23
N THR A 148 1.64 -18.92 9.64
CA THR A 148 1.04 -20.24 9.46
C THR A 148 0.75 -20.51 7.99
N LEU A 149 0.53 -21.77 7.61
CA LEU A 149 0.17 -22.07 6.21
C LEU A 149 -1.15 -21.42 5.78
N ASP A 150 -2.12 -21.28 6.68
CA ASP A 150 -3.38 -20.60 6.40
C ASP A 150 -3.17 -19.11 6.21
N GLU A 151 -2.31 -18.47 7.02
CA GLU A 151 -1.94 -17.06 6.86
C GLU A 151 -1.17 -16.83 5.55
N GLU A 152 -0.23 -17.73 5.20
CA GLU A 152 0.45 -17.68 3.91
C GLU A 152 -0.53 -17.76 2.74
N GLN A 153 -1.48 -18.70 2.80
CA GLN A 153 -2.50 -18.84 1.74
C GLN A 153 -3.35 -17.57 1.63
N ALA A 154 -3.81 -17.03 2.75
CA ALA A 154 -4.61 -15.80 2.77
C ALA A 154 -3.82 -14.59 2.19
N ARG A 155 -2.53 -14.48 2.50
CA ARG A 155 -1.65 -13.43 1.94
C ARG A 155 -1.47 -13.60 0.43
N LEU A 156 -1.26 -14.83 -0.04
CA LEU A 156 -1.11 -15.12 -1.47
C LEU A 156 -2.40 -14.83 -2.24
N ASP A 157 -3.56 -15.20 -1.68
CA ASP A 157 -4.87 -14.91 -2.25
C ASP A 157 -5.13 -13.40 -2.34
N GLN A 158 -4.74 -12.63 -1.32
CA GLN A 158 -4.84 -11.18 -1.32
C GLN A 158 -3.91 -10.56 -2.38
N GLN A 159 -2.66 -11.01 -2.46
CA GLN A 159 -1.70 -10.54 -3.47
C GLN A 159 -2.21 -10.80 -4.89
N TRP A 160 -2.81 -11.97 -5.11
CA TRP A 160 -3.42 -12.29 -6.40
C TRP A 160 -4.61 -11.40 -6.73
N THR A 161 -5.48 -11.14 -5.75
CA THR A 161 -6.62 -10.23 -5.89
C THR A 161 -6.16 -8.81 -6.24
N ASP A 162 -5.13 -8.30 -5.54
CA ASP A 162 -4.57 -6.97 -5.77
C ASP A 162 -3.92 -6.88 -7.16
N TYR A 163 -3.22 -7.93 -7.59
CA TYR A 163 -2.64 -8.01 -8.93
C TYR A 163 -3.71 -7.93 -10.02
N LEU A 164 -4.80 -8.71 -9.89
CA LEU A 164 -5.91 -8.66 -10.84
C LEU A 164 -6.60 -7.29 -10.87
N ALA A 165 -6.77 -6.64 -9.71
CA ALA A 165 -7.33 -5.30 -9.61
C ALA A 165 -6.45 -4.26 -10.31
N GLN A 166 -5.12 -4.35 -10.18
CA GLN A 166 -4.16 -3.49 -10.87
C GLN A 166 -4.23 -3.69 -12.40
N GLN A 167 -4.28 -4.94 -12.87
CA GLN A 167 -4.41 -5.25 -14.29
C GLN A 167 -5.70 -4.65 -14.88
N LYS A 168 -6.82 -4.82 -14.16
CA LYS A 168 -8.10 -4.25 -14.58
C LYS A 168 -8.06 -2.72 -14.62
N ALA A 169 -7.48 -2.08 -13.62
CA ALA A 169 -7.36 -0.62 -13.57
C ALA A 169 -6.49 -0.08 -14.73
N GLU A 170 -5.45 -0.81 -15.13
CA GLU A 170 -4.62 -0.47 -16.28
C GLU A 170 -5.40 -0.60 -17.60
N GLU A 171 -6.15 -1.69 -17.77
CA GLU A 171 -7.02 -1.89 -18.94
C GLU A 171 -8.08 -0.79 -19.05
N ASP A 172 -8.75 -0.47 -17.93
CA ASP A 172 -9.77 0.59 -17.88
C ASP A 172 -9.17 1.96 -18.24
N ARG A 173 -7.95 2.25 -17.78
CA ARG A 173 -7.22 3.49 -18.11
C ARG A 173 -6.87 3.56 -19.60
N GLN A 174 -6.39 2.46 -20.18
CA GLN A 174 -6.10 2.39 -21.62
C GLN A 174 -7.36 2.57 -22.45
N ASN A 175 -8.47 1.96 -22.05
CA ASN A 175 -9.76 2.10 -22.71
C ASN A 175 -10.28 3.55 -22.64
N GLN A 176 -10.12 4.23 -21.51
CA GLN A 176 -10.47 5.66 -21.37
C GLN A 176 -9.64 6.53 -22.29
N GLN A 177 -8.32 6.34 -22.32
CA GLN A 177 -7.43 7.10 -23.20
C GLN A 177 -7.79 6.88 -24.69
N TRP A 178 -8.13 5.65 -25.05
CA TRP A 178 -8.55 5.33 -26.40
C TRP A 178 -9.89 6.01 -26.74
N GLN A 179 -10.84 6.02 -25.82
CA GLN A 179 -12.12 6.70 -26.01
C GLN A 179 -11.94 8.22 -26.16
N GLU A 180 -11.14 8.86 -25.31
CA GLU A 180 -10.79 10.27 -25.40
C GLU A 180 -10.13 10.62 -26.75
N TYR A 181 -9.25 9.74 -27.25
CA TYR A 181 -8.65 9.90 -28.56
C TYR A 181 -9.71 9.88 -29.69
N LEU A 182 -10.63 8.91 -29.65
CA LEU A 182 -11.71 8.80 -30.64
C LEU A 182 -12.65 10.02 -30.60
N ASP A 183 -13.02 10.47 -29.41
CA ASP A 183 -13.89 11.65 -29.23
C ASP A 183 -13.21 12.92 -29.77
N THR A 184 -11.90 13.05 -29.55
CA THR A 184 -11.09 14.16 -30.08
C THR A 184 -11.06 14.14 -31.63
N GLN A 185 -10.87 12.96 -32.23
CA GLN A 185 -10.88 12.81 -33.68
C GLN A 185 -12.26 13.16 -34.26
N ALA A 186 -13.34 12.67 -33.68
CA ALA A 186 -14.70 12.98 -34.09
C ALA A 186 -15.02 14.49 -34.01
N ALA A 187 -14.55 15.15 -32.95
CA ALA A 187 -14.70 16.61 -32.80
C ALA A 187 -13.92 17.38 -33.87
N GLN A 188 -12.70 16.95 -34.22
CA GLN A 188 -11.90 17.57 -35.29
C GLN A 188 -12.55 17.40 -36.68
N GLU A 189 -13.07 16.21 -37.00
CA GLU A 189 -13.77 15.94 -38.24
C GLU A 189 -15.04 16.79 -38.36
N SER A 190 -15.82 16.91 -37.26
CA SER A 190 -17.02 17.74 -37.24
C SER A 190 -16.71 19.23 -37.42
N ALA A 191 -15.65 19.74 -36.79
CA ALA A 191 -15.20 21.12 -36.94
C ALA A 191 -14.71 21.41 -38.39
N SER A 192 -14.02 20.44 -39.00
CA SER A 192 -13.54 20.52 -40.38
C SER A 192 -14.71 20.55 -41.36
N ALA A 193 -15.72 19.68 -41.20
CA ALA A 193 -16.92 19.64 -42.04
C ALA A 193 -17.71 20.96 -41.93
N ALA A 194 -17.89 21.51 -40.72
CA ALA A 194 -18.57 22.80 -40.53
C ALA A 194 -17.84 23.97 -41.23
N SER A 195 -16.50 23.95 -41.27
CA SER A 195 -15.73 24.99 -41.97
C SER A 195 -15.85 24.93 -43.50
N TYR A 196 -16.09 23.74 -44.07
CA TYR A 196 -16.35 23.58 -45.52
C TYR A 196 -17.76 24.05 -45.92
N GLU A 197 -18.77 23.89 -45.06
CA GLU A 197 -20.12 24.38 -45.30
C GLU A 197 -20.20 25.91 -45.29
N ASP A 198 -19.45 26.57 -44.39
CA ASP A 198 -19.41 28.04 -44.31
C ASP A 198 -18.71 28.72 -45.51
N GLN A 199 -17.81 28.02 -46.18
CA GLN A 199 -17.13 28.52 -47.40
C GLN A 199 -17.91 28.29 -48.71
N SER A 200 -18.97 27.50 -48.72
CA SER A 200 -19.66 27.09 -49.94
C SER A 200 -20.85 27.98 -50.33
N TYR A 201 -21.18 29.05 -49.56
CA TYR A 201 -22.34 29.91 -49.86
C TYR A 201 -21.96 31.40 -50.01
N GLU A 202 -21.16 31.75 -51.04
CA GLU A 202 -21.25 33.03 -51.68
C GLU A 202 -22.12 32.91 -52.92
N ALA A 203 -23.38 33.34 -52.80
CA ALA A 203 -24.28 33.41 -53.92
C ALA A 203 -23.75 34.44 -54.97
N PRO A 204 -23.69 34.15 -56.27
CA PRO A 204 -23.22 35.10 -57.23
C PRO A 204 -24.18 36.30 -57.26
N GLN A 205 -23.64 37.50 -57.08
CA GLN A 205 -24.41 38.73 -57.30
C GLN A 205 -24.83 38.84 -58.77
N THR A 206 -26.10 38.72 -59.01
CA THR A 206 -26.68 39.03 -60.32
C THR A 206 -26.67 40.56 -60.53
N GLU A 207 -25.77 41.06 -61.38
CA GLU A 207 -25.86 42.41 -61.91
C GLU A 207 -27.18 42.53 -62.65
N ALA A 208 -28.05 43.47 -62.21
CA ALA A 208 -29.27 43.85 -62.92
C ALA A 208 -28.87 44.68 -64.12
N VAL A 209 -28.96 44.08 -65.29
CA VAL A 209 -28.87 44.80 -66.56
C VAL A 209 -30.19 45.57 -66.75
N SER A 210 -30.13 46.89 -66.60
CA SER A 210 -31.24 47.78 -66.96
C SER A 210 -31.37 47.87 -68.48
N TYR A 211 -32.47 47.38 -69.04
CA TYR A 211 -32.85 47.65 -70.41
C TYR A 211 -33.55 49.02 -70.46
N ASP A 212 -32.87 49.98 -71.09
CA ASP A 212 -33.46 51.26 -71.47
C ASP A 212 -34.36 51.03 -72.69
N SER A 213 -35.66 51.22 -72.48
CA SER A 213 -36.64 51.23 -73.57
C SER A 213 -36.80 52.66 -74.18
N GLY A 214 -35.91 52.97 -75.11
CA GLY A 214 -36.11 54.17 -75.92
C GLY A 214 -37.33 54.03 -76.83
N SER A 215 -38.36 54.81 -76.58
CA SER A 215 -39.46 55.05 -77.42
C SER A 215 -39.08 56.08 -78.44
N ASP A 216 -39.15 55.77 -79.75
CA ASP A 216 -39.30 56.77 -80.76
C ASP A 216 -40.58 56.49 -81.60
N ALA A 217 -41.47 57.40 -81.39
CA ALA A 217 -42.63 57.59 -82.30
C ALA A 217 -42.25 58.51 -83.44
N GLN A 218 -42.58 58.12 -84.62
CA GLN A 218 -43.06 59.13 -85.65
C GLN A 218 -43.76 58.51 -86.83
N ALA A 219 -44.84 59.11 -87.08
CA ALA A 219 -45.64 59.37 -88.27
C ALA A 219 -46.63 58.33 -88.72
#